data_4f39796fa4d7ffafc2a494980be48651
#
_entry.id   4f39796fa4d7ffafc2a494980be48651
#
_cell.length_a   1.000
_cell.length_b   1.000
_cell.length_c   1.000
_cell.angle_alpha   90.00
_cell.angle_beta   90.00
_cell.angle_gamma   90.00
#
_symmetry.space_group_name_H-M   'P 1'
#
loop_
_entity.id
_entity.type
_entity.pdbx_description
1 polymer ?
#
loop_
_entity_poly.entity_id
_entity_poly.type
_entity_poly.pdbx_seq_one_letter_code
_entity_poly.pdbx_strand_id
1 'polypeptide(L)'
;GAGVTAYVAEEADQILGMYKLVPNQRDLGSHVANASFMVDPNCRSRGIGKAMGIHCLQEAKRSGYLAIQFNFVVSTNQGAIALWQKLGFSVVGTLPKAFHHKTLGYVDAYVMYRFLDDIS
;
A
#
# COMPACT_ATOMS: atom_id res chain seq x y z
N GLY A 1 -8.23 12.77 -12.32
CA GLY A 1 -7.12 12.87 -13.20
C GLY A 1 -6.19 11.70 -13.09
N ALA A 2 -5.42 11.56 -14.11
CA ALA A 2 -4.47 10.47 -14.23
C ALA A 2 -3.17 10.74 -13.45
N GLY A 3 -3.17 11.70 -12.55
CA GLY A 3 -1.97 12.10 -11.84
C GLY A 3 -1.70 11.30 -10.58
N VAL A 4 -0.57 11.60 -9.97
CA VAL A 4 -0.17 11.08 -8.66
C VAL A 4 -0.83 11.92 -7.59
N THR A 5 -1.48 11.27 -6.61
CA THR A 5 -1.98 11.93 -5.41
C THR A 5 -1.18 11.44 -4.21
N ALA A 6 -0.63 12.38 -3.45
CA ALA A 6 0.18 12.05 -2.29
C ALA A 6 -0.49 12.63 -1.03
N TYR A 7 -0.39 11.86 0.05
CA TYR A 7 -0.94 12.22 1.36
C TYR A 7 0.14 12.06 2.42
N VAL A 8 0.12 12.92 3.43
CA VAL A 8 1.07 12.84 4.54
C VAL A 8 0.33 12.70 5.86
N ALA A 9 0.93 11.97 6.80
CA ALA A 9 0.48 11.91 8.18
C ALA A 9 1.40 12.80 8.99
N GLU A 10 0.84 13.78 9.68
CA GLU A 10 1.60 14.76 10.45
C GLU A 10 1.14 14.79 11.91
N GLU A 11 2.08 15.14 12.79
CA GLU A 11 1.80 15.42 14.18
C GLU A 11 2.80 16.47 14.65
N ALA A 12 2.31 17.60 15.20
CA ALA A 12 3.15 18.68 15.72
C ALA A 12 4.25 19.11 14.73
N ASP A 13 3.86 19.36 13.47
CA ASP A 13 4.74 19.78 12.37
C ASP A 13 5.77 18.73 11.94
N GLN A 14 5.66 17.50 12.44
CA GLN A 14 6.53 16.41 12.04
C GLN A 14 5.78 15.46 11.11
N ILE A 15 6.41 15.11 9.98
CA ILE A 15 5.84 14.12 9.05
C ILE A 15 6.18 12.73 9.58
N LEU A 16 5.15 11.95 9.89
CA LEU A 16 5.28 10.59 10.43
C LEU A 16 5.27 9.55 9.34
N GLY A 17 4.65 9.84 8.22
CA GLY A 17 4.58 8.94 7.09
C GLY A 17 3.90 9.58 5.90
N MET A 18 3.90 8.87 4.78
CA MET A 18 3.21 9.31 3.57
C MET A 18 2.80 8.11 2.74
N TYR A 19 1.82 8.33 1.86
CA TYR A 19 1.51 7.35 0.84
C TYR A 19 1.12 8.06 -0.47
N LYS A 20 1.19 7.32 -1.56
CA LYS A 20 0.81 7.81 -2.89
C LYS A 20 -0.23 6.89 -3.48
N LEU A 21 -1.16 7.48 -4.24
CA LEU A 21 -2.12 6.75 -5.05
C LEU A 21 -1.89 7.12 -6.50
N VAL A 22 -1.73 6.13 -7.35
CA VAL A 22 -1.61 6.33 -8.81
C VAL A 22 -2.42 5.25 -9.50
N PRO A 23 -2.92 5.50 -10.73
CA PRO A 23 -3.50 4.41 -11.53
C PRO A 23 -2.43 3.35 -11.77
N ASN A 24 -2.78 2.07 -11.52
CA ASN A 24 -1.83 0.97 -11.69
C ASN A 24 -1.47 0.75 -13.16
N GLN A 25 -2.46 0.95 -14.04
CA GLN A 25 -2.29 0.87 -15.48
C GLN A 25 -2.98 2.09 -16.11
N ARG A 26 -2.65 2.36 -17.37
CA ARG A 26 -3.28 3.44 -18.10
C ARG A 26 -4.56 2.95 -18.80
N ASP A 27 -5.38 3.88 -19.23
CA ASP A 27 -6.58 3.65 -20.06
C ASP A 27 -7.52 2.63 -19.42
N LEU A 28 -7.72 1.48 -20.05
CA LEU A 28 -8.72 0.51 -19.61
C LEU A 28 -8.37 -0.17 -18.28
N GLY A 29 -7.11 -0.07 -17.82
CA GLY A 29 -6.69 -0.58 -16.52
C GLY A 29 -6.63 0.47 -15.43
N SER A 30 -7.04 1.70 -15.71
CA SER A 30 -6.90 2.83 -14.77
C SER A 30 -7.87 2.79 -13.58
N HIS A 31 -8.82 1.86 -13.56
CA HIS A 31 -9.77 1.69 -12.44
C HIS A 31 -9.11 1.03 -11.22
N VAL A 32 -7.90 0.52 -11.35
CA VAL A 32 -7.16 -0.06 -10.23
C VAL A 32 -6.04 0.89 -9.85
N ALA A 33 -5.97 1.23 -8.56
CA ALA A 33 -4.91 2.09 -8.04
C ALA A 33 -3.74 1.24 -7.56
N ASN A 34 -2.54 1.77 -7.71
CA ASN A 34 -1.36 1.28 -6.99
C ASN A 34 -1.09 2.26 -5.87
N ALA A 35 -0.81 1.74 -4.68
CA ALA A 35 -0.45 2.55 -3.52
C ALA A 35 0.93 2.16 -3.01
N SER A 36 1.67 3.15 -2.55
CA SER A 36 2.96 2.91 -1.91
C SER A 36 3.04 3.75 -0.64
N PHE A 37 3.56 3.14 0.42
CA PHE A 37 3.57 3.72 1.76
C PHE A 37 4.99 3.83 2.30
N MET A 38 5.24 4.93 3.02
CA MET A 38 6.49 5.13 3.76
C MET A 38 6.14 5.64 5.15
N VAL A 39 6.71 5.01 6.18
CA VAL A 39 6.55 5.42 7.58
C VAL A 39 7.93 5.73 8.12
N ASP A 40 8.06 6.85 8.84
CA ASP A 40 9.30 7.19 9.53
C ASP A 40 9.69 6.02 10.46
N PRO A 41 10.92 5.49 10.36
CA PRO A 41 11.33 4.38 11.21
C PRO A 41 11.17 4.64 12.71
N ASN A 42 11.29 5.89 13.14
CA ASN A 42 11.12 6.26 14.55
C ASN A 42 9.66 6.28 14.99
N CYS A 43 8.72 6.17 14.04
CA CYS A 43 7.28 6.24 14.32
C CYS A 43 6.59 4.90 14.12
N ARG A 44 7.34 3.83 13.88
CA ARG A 44 6.79 2.48 13.72
C ARG A 44 6.12 2.05 15.04
N SER A 45 5.11 1.21 14.93
CA SER A 45 4.33 0.70 16.05
C SER A 45 3.44 1.74 16.73
N ARG A 46 3.26 2.92 16.15
CA ARG A 46 2.35 3.96 16.65
C ARG A 46 0.99 3.94 15.94
N GLY A 47 0.75 2.91 15.11
CA GLY A 47 -0.51 2.82 14.37
C GLY A 47 -0.57 3.71 13.14
N ILE A 48 0.54 4.30 12.73
CA ILE A 48 0.58 5.23 11.59
C ILE A 48 0.24 4.51 10.29
N GLY A 49 0.83 3.33 10.08
CA GLY A 49 0.57 2.53 8.87
C GLY A 49 -0.89 2.14 8.75
N LYS A 50 -1.50 1.72 9.88
CA LYS A 50 -2.92 1.36 9.89
C LYS A 50 -3.80 2.58 9.59
N ALA A 51 -3.51 3.71 10.21
CA ALA A 51 -4.28 4.94 9.99
C ALA A 51 -4.20 5.39 8.54
N MET A 52 -3.00 5.37 7.96
CA MET A 52 -2.81 5.72 6.55
C MET A 52 -3.49 4.70 5.64
N GLY A 53 -3.45 3.41 5.98
CA GLY A 53 -4.11 2.37 5.19
C GLY A 53 -5.61 2.58 5.13
N ILE A 54 -6.24 2.87 6.26
CA ILE A 54 -7.68 3.16 6.32
C ILE A 54 -8.00 4.41 5.50
N HIS A 55 -7.21 5.47 5.65
CA HIS A 55 -7.38 6.69 4.88
C HIS A 55 -7.25 6.42 3.38
N CYS A 56 -6.27 5.59 2.99
CA CYS A 56 -6.04 5.22 1.60
C CYS A 56 -7.25 4.50 0.99
N LEU A 57 -7.85 3.57 1.73
CA LEU A 57 -9.05 2.87 1.26
C LEU A 57 -10.18 3.86 0.97
N GLN A 58 -10.41 4.80 1.88
CA GLN A 58 -11.45 5.82 1.73
C GLN A 58 -11.17 6.76 0.57
N GLU A 59 -9.94 7.24 0.45
CA GLU A 59 -9.55 8.17 -0.61
C GLU A 59 -9.57 7.51 -1.99
N ALA A 60 -9.14 6.26 -2.09
CA ALA A 60 -9.20 5.53 -3.35
C ALA A 60 -10.64 5.33 -3.80
N LYS A 61 -11.52 4.97 -2.88
CA LYS A 61 -12.95 4.84 -3.18
C LYS A 61 -13.54 6.16 -3.62
N ARG A 62 -13.26 7.23 -2.91
CA ARG A 62 -13.76 8.57 -3.22
C ARG A 62 -13.25 9.04 -4.60
N SER A 63 -12.03 8.65 -4.97
CA SER A 63 -11.44 9.02 -6.25
C SER A 63 -11.95 8.18 -7.43
N GLY A 64 -12.82 7.23 -7.17
CA GLY A 64 -13.46 6.42 -8.21
C GLY A 64 -12.75 5.13 -8.57
N TYR A 65 -11.70 4.75 -7.83
CA TYR A 65 -11.05 3.46 -8.06
C TYR A 65 -11.94 2.31 -7.59
N LEU A 66 -11.87 1.19 -8.28
CA LEU A 66 -12.62 -0.02 -7.91
C LEU A 66 -11.81 -0.96 -7.02
N ALA A 67 -10.48 -0.85 -7.08
CA ALA A 67 -9.58 -1.74 -6.35
C ALA A 67 -8.24 -1.06 -6.12
N ILE A 68 -7.48 -1.60 -5.14
CA ILE A 68 -6.09 -1.20 -4.90
C ILE A 68 -5.21 -2.43 -5.06
N GLN A 69 -4.09 -2.27 -5.75
CA GLN A 69 -3.06 -3.29 -5.89
C GLN A 69 -1.75 -2.77 -5.33
N PHE A 70 -1.11 -3.59 -4.49
CA PHE A 70 0.28 -3.37 -4.09
C PHE A 70 1.16 -4.22 -4.99
N ASN A 71 2.03 -3.59 -5.74
CA ASN A 71 2.83 -4.30 -6.74
C ASN A 71 4.02 -5.04 -6.15
N PHE A 72 4.44 -4.69 -4.95
CA PHE A 72 5.68 -5.22 -4.42
C PHE A 72 5.69 -5.16 -2.89
N VAL A 73 5.30 -6.26 -2.26
CA VAL A 73 5.35 -6.39 -0.79
C VAL A 73 6.38 -7.48 -0.47
N VAL A 74 7.50 -7.08 0.13
CA VAL A 74 8.59 -8.02 0.40
C VAL A 74 8.14 -9.09 1.40
N SER A 75 8.38 -10.36 1.08
CA SER A 75 7.86 -11.49 1.87
C SER A 75 8.36 -11.52 3.32
N THR A 76 9.52 -10.93 3.58
CA THR A 76 10.07 -10.86 4.94
C THR A 76 9.43 -9.77 5.78
N ASN A 77 8.66 -8.86 5.18
CA ASN A 77 7.99 -7.80 5.91
C ASN A 77 6.66 -8.31 6.47
N GLN A 78 6.74 -9.17 7.49
CA GLN A 78 5.58 -9.83 8.07
C GLN A 78 4.59 -8.82 8.68
N GLY A 79 5.10 -7.73 9.25
CA GLY A 79 4.24 -6.70 9.83
C GLY A 79 3.36 -6.03 8.79
N ALA A 80 3.94 -5.69 7.63
CA ALA A 80 3.17 -5.08 6.55
C ALA A 80 2.14 -6.06 5.99
N ILE A 81 2.55 -7.31 5.75
CA ILE A 81 1.64 -8.34 5.22
C ILE A 81 0.45 -8.52 6.15
N ALA A 82 0.70 -8.66 7.46
CA ALA A 82 -0.36 -8.83 8.45
C ALA A 82 -1.29 -7.62 8.48
N LEU A 83 -0.75 -6.42 8.41
CA LEU A 83 -1.53 -5.19 8.38
C LEU A 83 -2.44 -5.14 7.16
N TRP A 84 -1.88 -5.41 5.98
CA TRP A 84 -2.69 -5.36 4.75
C TRP A 84 -3.76 -6.43 4.73
N GLN A 85 -3.46 -7.63 5.22
CA GLN A 85 -4.46 -8.70 5.33
C GLN A 85 -5.58 -8.29 6.29
N LYS A 86 -5.24 -7.66 7.39
CA LYS A 86 -6.21 -7.15 8.36
C LYS A 86 -7.13 -6.10 7.73
N LEU A 87 -6.62 -5.31 6.81
CA LEU A 87 -7.39 -4.31 6.09
C LEU A 87 -8.10 -4.87 4.86
N GLY A 88 -8.07 -6.18 4.65
CA GLY A 88 -8.84 -6.85 3.62
C GLY A 88 -8.11 -7.17 2.33
N PHE A 89 -6.80 -6.97 2.27
CA PHE A 89 -6.00 -7.35 1.11
C PHE A 89 -5.70 -8.83 1.11
N SER A 90 -5.59 -9.41 -0.08
CA SER A 90 -5.19 -10.80 -0.27
C SER A 90 -3.95 -10.87 -1.15
N VAL A 91 -3.10 -11.85 -0.90
CA VAL A 91 -1.97 -12.15 -1.79
C VAL A 91 -2.53 -12.82 -3.04
N VAL A 92 -2.33 -12.21 -4.19
CA VAL A 92 -2.83 -12.73 -5.47
C VAL A 92 -1.70 -13.23 -6.38
N GLY A 93 -0.45 -12.94 -6.03
CA GLY A 93 0.68 -13.41 -6.81
C GLY A 93 1.97 -13.35 -6.01
N THR A 94 2.95 -14.13 -6.45
CA THR A 94 4.28 -14.18 -5.85
C THR A 94 5.32 -13.96 -6.93
N LEU A 95 6.25 -13.04 -6.67
CA LEU A 95 7.39 -12.76 -7.54
C LEU A 95 8.61 -13.44 -6.92
N PRO A 96 9.05 -14.59 -7.45
CA PRO A 96 10.13 -15.33 -6.83
C PRO A 96 11.45 -14.57 -6.88
N LYS A 97 12.15 -14.53 -5.74
CA LYS A 97 13.48 -13.94 -5.62
C LYS A 97 13.58 -12.51 -6.17
N ALA A 98 12.50 -11.75 -6.02
CA ALA A 98 12.41 -10.41 -6.62
C ALA A 98 13.11 -9.33 -5.81
N PHE A 99 13.48 -9.61 -4.56
CA PHE A 99 14.11 -8.63 -3.69
C PHE A 99 15.40 -9.19 -3.09
N HIS A 100 16.49 -8.44 -3.20
CA HIS A 100 17.78 -8.83 -2.60
C HIS A 100 17.86 -8.31 -1.18
N HIS A 101 17.57 -9.17 -0.21
CA HIS A 101 17.62 -8.84 1.21
C HIS A 101 19.08 -8.79 1.66
N LYS A 102 19.39 -7.87 2.59
CA LYS A 102 20.75 -7.65 3.05
C LYS A 102 21.38 -8.89 3.69
N THR A 103 20.60 -9.69 4.40
CA THR A 103 21.12 -10.85 5.16
C THR A 103 20.59 -12.19 4.68
N LEU A 104 19.37 -12.22 4.14
CA LEU A 104 18.71 -13.47 3.75
C LEU A 104 18.90 -13.86 2.29
N GLY A 105 19.60 -13.01 1.52
CA GLY A 105 19.76 -13.24 0.08
C GLY A 105 18.51 -12.84 -0.70
N TYR A 106 18.25 -13.53 -1.80
CA TYR A 106 17.09 -13.22 -2.63
C TYR A 106 15.83 -13.81 -2.01
N VAL A 107 14.84 -12.97 -1.78
CA VAL A 107 13.56 -13.36 -1.19
C VAL A 107 12.42 -12.97 -2.11
N ASP A 108 11.25 -13.57 -1.89
CA ASP A 108 10.07 -13.32 -2.72
C ASP A 108 9.44 -11.98 -2.38
N ALA A 109 8.70 -11.43 -3.33
CA ALA A 109 7.80 -10.31 -3.11
C ALA A 109 6.40 -10.73 -3.52
N TYR A 110 5.39 -10.18 -2.84
CA TYR A 110 3.99 -10.49 -3.11
C TYR A 110 3.32 -9.35 -3.84
N VAL A 111 2.35 -9.70 -4.67
CA VAL A 111 1.36 -8.76 -5.20
C VAL A 111 0.10 -8.95 -4.36
N MET A 112 -0.40 -7.88 -3.78
CA MET A 112 -1.60 -7.92 -2.94
C MET A 112 -2.70 -7.07 -3.57
N TYR A 113 -3.97 -7.42 -3.32
CA TYR A 113 -5.10 -6.83 -4.03
C TYR A 113 -6.32 -6.75 -3.12
N ARG A 114 -7.10 -5.66 -3.28
CA ARG A 114 -8.36 -5.48 -2.55
C ARG A 114 -9.36 -4.72 -3.40
N PHE A 115 -10.55 -5.24 -3.54
CA PHE A 115 -11.69 -4.48 -4.08
C PHE A 115 -12.18 -3.48 -3.04
N LEU A 116 -12.84 -2.42 -3.50
CA LEU A 116 -13.31 -1.33 -2.65
C LEU A 116 -14.84 -1.28 -2.54
N ASP A 117 -15.52 -2.31 -2.99
CA ASP A 117 -16.99 -2.35 -3.04
C ASP A 117 -17.65 -2.25 -1.65
N ASP A 118 -16.96 -2.67 -0.60
CA ASP A 118 -17.45 -2.60 0.78
C ASP A 118 -17.08 -1.30 1.51
N ILE A 119 -16.37 -0.40 0.86
CA ILE A 119 -15.99 0.89 1.44
C ILE A 119 -17.10 1.90 1.15
N SER A 120 -17.55 2.61 2.16
CA SER A 120 -18.60 3.63 2.02
C SER A 120 -18.05 5.00 1.60
#